data_e1fb1b2616a767b687098f7a892e63fb
#
_entry.id   e1fb1b2616a767b687098f7a892e63fb
#
_cell.length_a   1.000
_cell.length_b   1.000
_cell.length_c   1.000
_cell.angle_alpha   90.00
_cell.angle_beta   90.00
_cell.angle_gamma   90.00
#
_symmetry.space_group_name_H-M   'P 1'
#
loop_
_entity.id
_entity.type
_entity.pdbx_description
1 polymer ?
#
loop_
_entity_poly.entity_id
_entity_poly.type
_entity_poly.pdbx_seq_one_letter_code
_entity_poly.pdbx_strand_id
1 'polypeptide(L)'
;MYKRQFQYGNQALIEQWIDGDEYTVSILNNHALPSIKITSDHEIYDYHSKYFSNKTEYLCPSDLTSEQELNLQNIALEAFNLTGASGWGRVDFILDKDRNPFLLEINTVPGMTSHSLVPMAAKASNMSFNDLVIKILNG
;
A
#
# COMPACT_ATOMS: atom_id res chain seq x y z
N MET A 1 25.37 10.81 5.15
CA MET A 1 24.14 10.02 5.38
C MET A 1 24.43 8.53 5.65
N TYR A 2 25.36 7.89 4.93
CA TYR A 2 25.62 6.45 5.05
C TYR A 2 26.32 5.97 6.32
N LYS A 3 26.99 6.84 7.08
CA LYS A 3 27.78 6.46 8.26
C LYS A 3 26.95 5.92 9.46
N ARG A 4 25.63 6.22 9.51
CA ARG A 4 24.76 5.73 10.59
C ARG A 4 24.30 4.28 10.37
N GLN A 5 24.11 3.82 9.14
CA GLN A 5 23.65 2.46 8.83
C GLN A 5 24.71 1.41 9.19
N PHE A 6 25.99 1.71 9.00
CA PHE A 6 27.09 0.79 9.37
C PHE A 6 27.25 0.56 10.89
N GLN A 7 26.51 1.31 11.72
CA GLN A 7 26.42 1.02 13.15
C GLN A 7 25.52 -0.19 13.47
N TYR A 8 24.64 -0.58 12.53
CA TYR A 8 23.67 -1.67 12.68
C TYR A 8 24.04 -2.93 11.87
N GLY A 9 25.06 -2.87 11.04
CA GLY A 9 25.52 -4.00 10.22
C GLY A 9 26.51 -3.58 9.14
N ASN A 10 27.07 -4.58 8.46
CA ASN A 10 28.06 -4.38 7.39
C ASN A 10 27.42 -4.31 6.00
N GLN A 11 26.08 -4.37 5.91
CA GLN A 11 25.33 -4.35 4.66
C GLN A 11 24.29 -3.24 4.71
N ALA A 12 24.09 -2.57 3.56
CA ALA A 12 23.04 -1.57 3.38
C ALA A 12 22.36 -1.83 2.03
N LEU A 13 21.03 -1.83 2.02
CA LEU A 13 20.24 -1.80 0.79
C LEU A 13 20.21 -0.35 0.29
N ILE A 14 20.55 -0.17 -0.99
CA ILE A 14 20.50 1.13 -1.67
C ILE A 14 19.62 0.95 -2.90
N GLU A 15 18.52 1.71 -2.95
CA GLU A 15 17.55 1.67 -4.03
C GLU A 15 17.48 3.02 -4.72
N GLN A 16 16.94 3.04 -5.93
CA GLN A 16 16.65 4.27 -6.65
C GLN A 16 15.60 5.07 -5.88
N TRP A 17 15.83 6.38 -5.70
CA TRP A 17 14.80 7.28 -5.22
C TRP A 17 13.77 7.52 -6.32
N ILE A 18 12.48 7.24 -6.02
CA ILE A 18 11.36 7.55 -6.91
C ILE A 18 10.62 8.75 -6.32
N ASP A 19 10.57 9.84 -7.10
CA ASP A 19 9.85 11.05 -6.74
C ASP A 19 8.39 10.92 -7.20
N GLY A 20 7.48 10.64 -6.27
CA GLY A 20 6.08 10.38 -6.57
C GLY A 20 5.23 10.24 -5.32
N ASP A 21 3.94 9.98 -5.55
CA ASP A 21 2.95 9.75 -4.50
C ASP A 21 2.85 8.27 -4.14
N GLU A 22 2.57 7.99 -2.86
CA GLU A 22 2.39 6.62 -2.38
C GLU A 22 0.94 6.16 -2.59
N TYR A 23 0.79 4.93 -3.14
CA TYR A 23 -0.49 4.27 -3.36
C TYR A 23 -0.46 2.86 -2.82
N THR A 24 -1.64 2.36 -2.45
CA THR A 24 -1.77 0.97 -2.02
C THR A 24 -3.03 0.34 -2.59
N VAL A 25 -2.94 -0.95 -2.93
CA VAL A 25 -4.04 -1.76 -3.42
C VAL A 25 -4.22 -2.97 -2.52
N SER A 26 -5.40 -3.11 -1.92
CA SER A 26 -5.77 -4.28 -1.15
C SER A 26 -6.30 -5.39 -2.07
N ILE A 27 -5.88 -6.62 -1.80
CA ILE A 27 -6.34 -7.82 -2.51
C ILE A 27 -7.21 -8.64 -1.57
N LEU A 28 -8.33 -9.13 -2.08
CA LEU A 28 -9.26 -10.01 -1.36
C LEU A 28 -9.81 -11.08 -2.30
N ASN A 29 -9.49 -12.34 -2.03
CA ASN A 29 -9.97 -13.51 -2.80
C ASN A 29 -9.79 -13.31 -4.32
N ASN A 30 -8.57 -12.99 -4.73
CA ASN A 30 -8.18 -12.73 -6.13
C ASN A 30 -8.89 -11.53 -6.79
N HIS A 31 -9.37 -10.57 -5.99
CA HIS A 31 -9.94 -9.31 -6.47
C HIS A 31 -9.19 -8.15 -5.86
N ALA A 32 -8.84 -7.16 -6.67
CA ALA A 32 -8.31 -5.89 -6.20
C ALA A 32 -9.45 -4.98 -5.73
N LEU A 33 -9.29 -4.38 -4.55
CA LEU A 33 -10.18 -3.35 -4.03
C LEU A 33 -9.73 -1.97 -4.55
N PRO A 34 -10.55 -0.92 -4.39
CA PRO A 34 -10.17 0.43 -4.77
C PRO A 34 -8.84 0.85 -4.14
N SER A 35 -7.99 1.48 -4.94
CA SER A 35 -6.70 1.97 -4.46
C SER A 35 -6.88 3.13 -3.48
N ILE A 36 -5.87 3.30 -2.62
CA ILE A 36 -5.79 4.40 -1.65
C ILE A 36 -4.53 5.18 -1.95
N LYS A 37 -4.65 6.50 -2.10
CA LYS A 37 -3.52 7.42 -2.10
C LYS A 37 -3.18 7.79 -0.67
N ILE A 38 -1.88 7.77 -0.34
CA ILE A 38 -1.35 8.11 0.97
C ILE A 38 -0.53 9.38 0.82
N THR A 39 -0.93 10.45 1.48
CA THR A 39 -0.22 11.73 1.47
C THR A 39 0.33 12.02 2.86
N SER A 40 1.64 12.21 2.97
CA SER A 40 2.29 12.64 4.21
C SER A 40 2.88 14.03 4.06
N ASP A 41 2.74 14.88 5.07
CA ASP A 41 3.26 16.26 5.07
C ASP A 41 4.80 16.37 5.07
N HIS A 42 5.55 15.26 4.96
CA HIS A 42 7.01 15.28 5.09
C HIS A 42 7.73 14.73 3.87
N GLU A 43 8.56 15.58 3.27
CA GLU A 43 9.52 15.23 2.19
C GLU A 43 10.64 14.24 2.62
N ILE A 44 10.79 13.96 3.91
CA ILE A 44 11.81 13.03 4.42
C ILE A 44 11.26 12.27 5.62
N TYR A 45 11.13 10.96 5.49
CA TYR A 45 10.82 10.06 6.59
C TYR A 45 11.93 10.11 7.66
N ASP A 46 11.75 10.92 8.69
CA ASP A 46 12.51 10.82 9.94
C ASP A 46 11.74 9.90 10.90
N TYR A 47 12.47 9.02 11.58
CA TYR A 47 11.93 8.08 12.58
C TYR A 47 11.08 8.80 13.68
N HIS A 48 11.38 10.07 13.98
CA HIS A 48 10.59 10.89 14.90
C HIS A 48 9.21 11.26 14.36
N SER A 49 9.05 11.39 13.06
CA SER A 49 7.78 11.80 12.43
C SER A 49 6.74 10.69 12.43
N LYS A 50 7.16 9.43 12.43
CA LYS A 50 6.26 8.25 12.46
C LYS A 50 5.38 8.17 13.71
N TYR A 51 5.77 8.79 14.82
CA TYR A 51 5.08 8.64 16.11
C TYR A 51 4.45 9.93 16.65
N PHE A 52 4.73 11.09 16.06
CA PHE A 52 4.33 12.39 16.63
C PHE A 52 3.66 13.39 15.69
N SER A 53 3.57 13.14 14.38
CA SER A 53 2.80 14.00 13.47
C SER A 53 1.59 13.27 12.91
N ASN A 54 0.40 13.66 13.35
CA ASN A 54 -0.90 13.08 13.01
C ASN A 54 -1.48 13.63 11.69
N LYS A 55 -0.69 13.76 10.62
CA LYS A 55 -1.20 14.32 9.36
C LYS A 55 -0.87 13.45 8.14
N THR A 56 -1.06 12.14 8.26
CA THR A 56 -1.17 11.30 7.07
C THR A 56 -2.62 11.35 6.59
N GLU A 57 -2.83 11.82 5.37
CA GLU A 57 -4.14 11.85 4.73
C GLU A 57 -4.28 10.64 3.80
N TYR A 58 -5.48 10.06 3.81
CA TYR A 58 -5.84 8.91 2.98
C TYR A 58 -7.00 9.28 2.08
N LEU A 59 -6.80 9.19 0.77
CA LEU A 59 -7.85 9.38 -0.22
C LEU A 59 -8.29 8.00 -0.77
N CYS A 60 -9.52 7.60 -0.49
CA CYS A 60 -10.09 6.31 -0.89
C CYS A 60 -11.54 6.47 -1.40
N PRO A 61 -11.89 6.09 -2.63
CA PRO A 61 -10.97 5.73 -3.73
C PRO A 61 -9.96 6.83 -4.02
N SER A 62 -8.83 6.46 -4.64
CA SER A 62 -7.75 7.40 -4.95
C SER A 62 -8.14 8.41 -6.04
N ASP A 63 -7.22 9.30 -6.42
CA ASP A 63 -7.39 10.32 -7.47
C ASP A 63 -7.05 9.81 -8.90
N LEU A 64 -6.91 8.49 -9.07
CA LEU A 64 -6.61 7.89 -10.37
C LEU A 64 -7.81 7.92 -11.31
N THR A 65 -7.54 8.07 -12.62
CA THR A 65 -8.56 7.83 -13.64
C THR A 65 -8.96 6.35 -13.65
N SER A 66 -10.11 6.01 -14.20
CA SER A 66 -10.56 4.60 -14.29
C SER A 66 -9.56 3.69 -15.00
N GLU A 67 -8.85 4.19 -16.00
CA GLU A 67 -7.83 3.45 -16.73
C GLU A 67 -6.58 3.21 -15.86
N GLN A 68 -6.10 4.25 -15.17
CA GLN A 68 -4.97 4.15 -14.26
C GLN A 68 -5.26 3.23 -13.07
N GLU A 69 -6.46 3.35 -12.49
CA GLU A 69 -6.95 2.48 -11.42
C GLU A 69 -6.93 1.01 -11.84
N LEU A 70 -7.53 0.70 -13.00
CA LEU A 70 -7.57 -0.67 -13.52
C LEU A 70 -6.16 -1.21 -13.80
N ASN A 71 -5.27 -0.39 -14.36
CA ASN A 71 -3.88 -0.77 -14.59
C ASN A 71 -3.17 -1.10 -13.28
N LEU A 72 -3.27 -0.22 -12.27
CA LEU A 72 -2.65 -0.42 -10.97
C LEU A 72 -3.19 -1.68 -10.27
N GLN A 73 -4.50 -1.91 -10.32
CA GLN A 73 -5.15 -3.09 -9.77
C GLN A 73 -4.67 -4.39 -10.44
N ASN A 74 -4.50 -4.38 -11.77
CA ASN A 74 -3.99 -5.55 -12.50
C ASN A 74 -2.54 -5.86 -12.12
N ILE A 75 -1.68 -4.84 -12.04
CA ILE A 75 -0.29 -5.00 -11.60
C ILE A 75 -0.23 -5.53 -10.16
N ALA A 76 -1.07 -5.02 -9.26
CA ALA A 76 -1.14 -5.48 -7.88
C ALA A 76 -1.55 -6.96 -7.78
N LEU A 77 -2.57 -7.37 -8.53
CA LEU A 77 -3.01 -8.77 -8.59
C LEU A 77 -1.93 -9.69 -9.15
N GLU A 78 -1.28 -9.30 -10.24
CA GLU A 78 -0.20 -10.06 -10.84
C GLU A 78 0.96 -10.23 -9.85
N ALA A 79 1.43 -9.13 -9.26
CA ALA A 79 2.52 -9.14 -8.28
C ALA A 79 2.19 -10.04 -7.08
N PHE A 80 0.97 -9.92 -6.53
CA PHE A 80 0.52 -10.74 -5.41
C PHE A 80 0.52 -12.23 -5.75
N ASN A 81 -0.03 -12.60 -6.90
CA ASN A 81 -0.11 -13.99 -7.36
C ASN A 81 1.27 -14.58 -7.66
N LEU A 82 2.20 -13.79 -8.21
CA LEU A 82 3.57 -14.24 -8.51
C LEU A 82 4.36 -14.63 -7.24
N THR A 83 4.01 -14.09 -6.08
CA THR A 83 4.62 -14.51 -4.80
C THR A 83 4.07 -15.83 -4.27
N GLY A 84 3.04 -16.39 -4.89
CA GLY A 84 2.32 -17.56 -4.39
C GLY A 84 1.38 -17.24 -3.21
N ALA A 85 1.18 -15.98 -2.89
CA ALA A 85 0.23 -15.55 -1.86
C ALA A 85 -1.21 -15.80 -2.32
N SER A 86 -2.10 -16.05 -1.37
CA SER A 86 -3.53 -16.31 -1.62
C SER A 86 -4.40 -15.68 -0.54
N GLY A 87 -5.71 -15.66 -0.78
CA GLY A 87 -6.71 -15.12 0.14
C GLY A 87 -6.72 -13.59 0.14
N TRP A 88 -5.90 -12.96 0.95
CA TRP A 88 -5.92 -11.50 1.10
C TRP A 88 -4.53 -10.92 1.37
N GLY A 89 -4.37 -9.63 1.07
CA GLY A 89 -3.12 -8.92 1.28
C GLY A 89 -3.18 -7.47 0.82
N ARG A 90 -2.02 -6.84 0.75
CA ARG A 90 -1.87 -5.44 0.31
C ARG A 90 -0.57 -5.28 -0.47
N VAL A 91 -0.65 -4.56 -1.58
CA VAL A 91 0.50 -4.24 -2.43
C VAL A 91 0.70 -2.73 -2.43
N ASP A 92 1.90 -2.29 -2.10
CA ASP A 92 2.24 -0.87 -1.93
C ASP A 92 3.12 -0.40 -3.10
N PHE A 93 2.85 0.83 -3.58
CA PHE A 93 3.47 1.43 -4.75
C PHE A 93 3.88 2.88 -4.51
N ILE A 94 4.86 3.35 -5.28
CA ILE A 94 5.02 4.77 -5.61
C ILE A 94 4.60 4.95 -7.07
N LEU A 95 3.77 5.94 -7.37
CA LEU A 95 3.53 6.40 -8.72
C LEU A 95 4.34 7.67 -8.96
N ASP A 96 5.20 7.65 -9.98
CA ASP A 96 5.98 8.81 -10.35
C ASP A 96 5.10 9.95 -10.92
N LYS A 97 5.72 11.06 -11.34
CA LYS A 97 5.01 12.22 -11.91
C LYS A 97 4.25 11.91 -13.20
N ASP A 98 4.66 10.88 -13.92
CA ASP A 98 4.02 10.38 -15.13
C ASP A 98 3.00 9.27 -14.84
N ARG A 99 2.73 9.00 -13.54
CA ARG A 99 1.83 7.95 -13.05
C ARG A 99 2.30 6.53 -13.37
N ASN A 100 3.61 6.32 -13.61
CA ASN A 100 4.16 4.98 -13.73
C ASN A 100 4.27 4.34 -12.35
N PRO A 101 3.75 3.10 -12.15
CA PRO A 101 3.78 2.43 -10.86
C PRO A 101 5.14 1.74 -10.62
N PHE A 102 5.71 1.97 -9.45
CA PHE A 102 6.88 1.26 -8.91
C PHE A 102 6.45 0.50 -7.67
N LEU A 103 6.54 -0.82 -7.72
CA LEU A 103 6.17 -1.68 -6.60
C LEU A 103 7.20 -1.53 -5.48
N LEU A 104 6.73 -1.30 -4.25
CA LEU A 104 7.56 -1.21 -3.05
C LEU A 104 7.59 -2.53 -2.30
N GLU A 105 6.43 -3.01 -1.86
CA GLU A 105 6.33 -4.22 -1.06
C GLU A 105 4.98 -4.90 -1.18
N ILE A 106 4.92 -6.17 -0.77
CA ILE A 106 3.71 -6.98 -0.67
C ILE A 106 3.53 -7.41 0.78
N ASN A 107 2.41 -7.03 1.38
CA ASN A 107 2.04 -7.34 2.75
C ASN A 107 1.02 -8.47 2.76
N THR A 108 1.43 -9.68 3.19
CA THR A 108 0.57 -10.87 3.22
C THR A 108 -0.29 -10.96 4.48
N VAL A 109 0.01 -10.19 5.53
CA VAL A 109 -0.80 -10.05 6.75
C VAL A 109 -0.88 -8.57 7.14
N PRO A 110 -1.56 -7.74 6.34
CA PRO A 110 -1.67 -6.30 6.63
C PRO A 110 -2.53 -6.05 7.86
N GLY A 111 -2.40 -4.84 8.44
CA GLY A 111 -3.17 -4.44 9.62
C GLY A 111 -4.68 -4.49 9.40
N MET A 112 -5.43 -4.86 10.44
CA MET A 112 -6.89 -5.05 10.45
C MET A 112 -7.57 -4.27 11.58
N THR A 113 -7.11 -3.05 11.86
CA THR A 113 -7.81 -2.12 12.77
C THR A 113 -8.82 -1.27 12.00
N SER A 114 -9.68 -0.55 12.70
CA SER A 114 -10.66 0.37 12.10
C SER A 114 -10.02 1.49 11.24
N HIS A 115 -8.72 1.74 11.42
CA HIS A 115 -7.95 2.75 10.69
C HIS A 115 -7.00 2.15 9.65
N SER A 116 -7.00 0.82 9.50
CA SER A 116 -6.13 0.13 8.56
C SER A 116 -6.64 0.25 7.12
N LEU A 117 -5.71 0.16 6.16
CA LEU A 117 -5.98 0.44 4.75
C LEU A 117 -6.88 -0.61 4.10
N VAL A 118 -6.74 -1.91 4.46
CA VAL A 118 -7.60 -2.96 3.91
C VAL A 118 -9.08 -2.76 4.30
N PRO A 119 -9.45 -2.52 5.58
CA PRO A 119 -10.81 -2.14 5.95
C PRO A 119 -11.31 -0.85 5.28
N MET A 120 -10.43 0.12 5.04
CA MET A 120 -10.77 1.36 4.33
C MET A 120 -11.16 1.08 2.88
N ALA A 121 -10.36 0.30 2.13
CA ALA A 121 -10.65 -0.10 0.75
C ALA A 121 -11.93 -0.95 0.67
N ALA A 122 -12.14 -1.88 1.62
CA ALA A 122 -13.36 -2.68 1.71
C ALA A 122 -14.60 -1.80 1.90
N LYS A 123 -14.54 -0.82 2.79
CA LYS A 123 -15.62 0.14 3.01
C LYS A 123 -15.94 0.96 1.76
N ALA A 124 -14.92 1.38 0.98
CA ALA A 124 -15.11 2.08 -0.30
C ALA A 124 -15.79 1.20 -1.35
N SER A 125 -15.69 -0.13 -1.21
CA SER A 125 -16.43 -1.13 -2.01
C SER A 125 -17.80 -1.51 -1.43
N ASN A 126 -18.36 -0.72 -0.50
CA ASN A 126 -19.60 -1.02 0.22
C ASN A 126 -19.58 -2.34 1.01
N MET A 127 -18.41 -2.78 1.45
CA MET A 127 -18.23 -3.97 2.29
C MET A 127 -18.03 -3.55 3.74
N SER A 128 -18.83 -4.09 4.65
CA SER A 128 -18.66 -3.86 6.09
C SER A 128 -17.39 -4.56 6.62
N PHE A 129 -16.90 -4.14 7.78
CA PHE A 129 -15.78 -4.81 8.43
C PHE A 129 -16.08 -6.29 8.73
N ASN A 130 -17.30 -6.59 9.16
CA ASN A 130 -17.71 -7.97 9.42
C ASN A 130 -17.72 -8.83 8.15
N ASP A 131 -18.22 -8.28 7.03
CA ASP A 131 -18.20 -8.98 5.74
C ASP A 131 -16.79 -9.23 5.25
N LEU A 132 -15.89 -8.26 5.43
CA LEU A 132 -14.47 -8.41 5.12
C LEU A 132 -13.85 -9.57 5.90
N VAL A 133 -14.06 -9.61 7.22
CA VAL A 133 -13.51 -10.67 8.08
C VAL A 133 -14.08 -12.03 7.67
N ILE A 134 -15.39 -12.13 7.42
CA ILE A 134 -16.02 -13.37 6.97
C ILE A 134 -15.44 -13.84 5.63
N LYS A 135 -15.20 -12.91 4.69
CA LYS A 135 -14.60 -13.24 3.39
C LYS A 135 -13.15 -13.71 3.51
N ILE A 136 -12.37 -13.13 4.42
CA ILE A 136 -11.00 -13.57 4.71
C ILE A 136 -11.00 -14.99 5.30
N LEU A 137 -11.93 -15.29 6.20
CA LEU A 137 -11.99 -16.61 6.85
C LEU A 137 -12.48 -17.72 5.91
N ASN A 138 -13.21 -17.40 4.87
CA ASN A 138 -13.79 -18.35 3.91
C ASN A 138 -13.03 -18.44 2.58
N GLY A 139 -11.98 -17.68 2.41
CA GLY A 139 -11.07 -17.71 1.23
C GLY A 139 -9.79 -18.36 1.55
#